data_f6e0f491f7be13da8ddbce4cad63d895
#
_entry.id   f6e0f491f7be13da8ddbce4cad63d895
#
_cell.length_a   1.000
_cell.length_b   1.000
_cell.length_c   1.000
_cell.angle_alpha   90.00
_cell.angle_beta   90.00
_cell.angle_gamma   90.00
#
_symmetry.space_group_name_H-M   'P 1'
#
loop_
_entity.id
_entity.type
_entity.pdbx_description
1 polymer ?
#
loop_
_entity_poly.entity_id
_entity_poly.type
_entity_poly.pdbx_seq_one_letter_code
_entity_poly.pdbx_strand_id
1 'polypeptide(L)'
;MTPTPMLITETDRLILRRPQPGDLDAFTAYYASDRSATTAGPLDGPAAWKAFATELGHWQMRGFGMCSVIEKASGQLIGRCGLWYPGGWPEPELGWTLYDGAEGKGLATEAAIAMRAHAATAWNLPQLISIIALGNTRSEAVATRLGAALESDWTSPAGRQARIWRHPREAA
;
A
#
# COMPACT_ATOMS: atom_id res chain seq x y z
N MET A 1 28.30 3.93 -1.90
CA MET A 1 27.39 3.23 -2.84
C MET A 1 26.05 3.04 -2.12
N THR A 2 24.98 3.59 -2.66
CA THR A 2 23.63 3.29 -2.16
C THR A 2 23.32 1.83 -2.50
N PRO A 3 22.94 0.98 -1.56
CA PRO A 3 22.62 -0.41 -1.86
C PRO A 3 21.48 -0.46 -2.88
N THR A 4 21.59 -1.38 -3.85
CA THR A 4 20.50 -1.61 -4.81
C THR A 4 19.23 -1.95 -4.04
N PRO A 5 18.09 -1.29 -4.32
CA PRO A 5 16.85 -1.57 -3.62
C PRO A 5 16.45 -3.02 -3.79
N MET A 6 16.00 -3.67 -2.70
CA MET A 6 15.59 -5.07 -2.75
C MET A 6 14.27 -5.18 -3.54
N LEU A 7 14.33 -5.86 -4.69
CA LEU A 7 13.15 -6.24 -5.47
C LEU A 7 12.29 -7.20 -4.64
N ILE A 8 10.99 -6.95 -4.61
CA ILE A 8 10.00 -7.81 -3.97
C ILE A 8 9.27 -8.63 -5.04
N THR A 9 8.62 -7.95 -5.97
CA THR A 9 7.94 -8.58 -7.11
C THR A 9 7.86 -7.61 -8.28
N GLU A 10 7.52 -8.10 -9.46
CA GLU A 10 7.32 -7.27 -10.65
C GLU A 10 6.17 -7.80 -11.50
N THR A 11 5.67 -6.95 -12.37
CA THR A 11 4.65 -7.24 -13.37
C THR A 11 5.15 -6.80 -14.75
N ASP A 12 4.31 -6.88 -15.77
CA ASP A 12 4.67 -6.37 -17.11
C ASP A 12 5.01 -4.88 -17.09
N ARG A 13 4.30 -4.07 -16.29
CA ARG A 13 4.44 -2.61 -16.26
C ARG A 13 5.12 -2.07 -15.00
N LEU A 14 5.24 -2.85 -13.92
CA LEU A 14 5.62 -2.35 -12.60
C LEU A 14 6.78 -3.14 -11.99
N ILE A 15 7.59 -2.42 -11.19
CA ILE A 15 8.53 -2.99 -10.23
C ILE A 15 8.05 -2.59 -8.84
N LEU A 16 7.84 -3.56 -7.96
CA LEU A 16 7.56 -3.36 -6.54
C LEU A 16 8.82 -3.71 -5.75
N ARG A 17 9.41 -2.71 -5.10
CA ARG A 17 10.64 -2.86 -4.36
C ARG A 17 10.51 -2.34 -2.93
N ARG A 18 11.38 -2.77 -2.05
CA ARG A 18 11.46 -2.20 -0.70
C ARG A 18 11.69 -0.68 -0.78
N PRO A 19 10.99 0.12 0.04
CA PRO A 19 11.19 1.57 0.05
C PRO A 19 12.60 1.91 0.54
N GLN A 20 13.12 3.03 0.05
CA GLN A 20 14.45 3.54 0.36
C GLN A 20 14.39 5.02 0.75
N PRO A 21 15.38 5.57 1.44
CA PRO A 21 15.35 6.98 1.90
C PRO A 21 15.08 7.99 0.78
N GLY A 22 15.54 7.73 -0.45
CA GLY A 22 15.30 8.59 -1.61
C GLY A 22 13.84 8.67 -2.08
N ASP A 23 12.95 7.83 -1.55
CA ASP A 23 11.51 7.86 -1.87
C ASP A 23 10.75 8.88 -1.02
N LEU A 24 11.39 9.44 0.02
CA LEU A 24 10.75 10.34 0.99
C LEU A 24 10.14 11.58 0.34
N ASP A 25 10.80 12.18 -0.65
CA ASP A 25 10.31 13.41 -1.27
C ASP A 25 8.97 13.19 -1.98
N ALA A 26 8.85 12.11 -2.76
CA ALA A 26 7.60 11.76 -3.43
C ALA A 26 6.50 11.37 -2.42
N PHE A 27 6.84 10.65 -1.36
CA PHE A 27 5.94 10.34 -0.27
C PHE A 27 5.43 11.62 0.41
N THR A 28 6.32 12.54 0.75
CA THR A 28 5.98 13.81 1.40
C THR A 28 5.09 14.67 0.51
N ALA A 29 5.40 14.77 -0.80
CA ALA A 29 4.59 15.51 -1.75
C ALA A 29 3.16 14.97 -1.84
N TYR A 30 2.97 13.65 -1.91
CA TYR A 30 1.65 13.04 -1.89
C TYR A 30 0.90 13.35 -0.59
N TYR A 31 1.55 13.16 0.56
CA TYR A 31 0.89 13.35 1.86
C TYR A 31 0.62 14.82 2.20
N ALA A 32 1.30 15.77 1.58
CA ALA A 32 0.98 17.20 1.70
C ALA A 32 -0.28 17.60 0.91
N SER A 33 -0.75 16.76 0.00
CA SER A 33 -1.90 17.04 -0.86
C SER A 33 -3.24 16.61 -0.23
N ASP A 34 -4.33 17.26 -0.64
CA ASP A 34 -5.70 16.90 -0.23
C ASP A 34 -6.08 15.47 -0.65
N ARG A 35 -5.41 14.90 -1.65
CA ARG A 35 -5.62 13.52 -2.09
C ARG A 35 -5.34 12.49 -1.00
N SER A 36 -4.49 12.82 -0.06
CA SER A 36 -4.14 11.94 1.06
C SER A 36 -5.20 11.90 2.18
N ALA A 37 -6.24 12.72 2.11
CA ALA A 37 -7.27 12.82 3.15
C ALA A 37 -7.97 11.49 3.47
N THR A 38 -8.11 10.59 2.48
CA THR A 38 -8.70 9.26 2.66
C THR A 38 -7.68 8.19 3.07
N THR A 39 -6.39 8.52 3.15
CA THR A 39 -5.33 7.57 3.57
C THR A 39 -4.80 7.86 4.97
N ALA A 40 -4.13 8.93 5.22
CA ALA A 40 -3.71 9.33 6.58
C ALA A 40 -3.33 10.81 6.65
N GLY A 41 -3.52 11.53 5.55
CA GLY A 41 -3.16 12.94 5.42
C GLY A 41 -4.36 13.90 5.51
N PRO A 42 -4.16 15.16 5.13
CA PRO A 42 -2.85 15.73 4.80
C PRO A 42 -1.88 15.75 5.98
N LEU A 43 -0.58 15.60 5.69
CA LEU A 43 0.48 15.64 6.68
C LEU A 43 1.48 16.77 6.34
N ASP A 44 1.98 17.46 7.36
CA ASP A 44 3.14 18.32 7.21
C ASP A 44 4.44 17.53 7.05
N GLY A 45 5.54 18.18 6.71
CA GLY A 45 6.82 17.54 6.48
C GLY A 45 7.32 16.67 7.65
N PRO A 46 7.33 17.17 8.90
CA PRO A 46 7.70 16.36 10.07
C PRO A 46 6.81 15.14 10.29
N ALA A 47 5.50 15.26 10.09
CA ALA A 47 4.57 14.14 10.22
C ALA A 47 4.74 13.13 9.08
N ALA A 48 4.93 13.58 7.84
CA ALA A 48 5.23 12.73 6.69
C ALA A 48 6.54 11.95 6.86
N TRP A 49 7.59 12.63 7.38
CA TRP A 49 8.86 11.98 7.70
C TRP A 49 8.68 10.84 8.73
N LYS A 50 7.93 11.11 9.82
CA LYS A 50 7.64 10.08 10.84
C LYS A 50 6.85 8.92 10.26
N ALA A 51 5.84 9.19 9.43
CA ALA A 51 5.05 8.16 8.78
C ALA A 51 5.92 7.28 7.88
N PHE A 52 6.81 7.88 7.08
CA PHE A 52 7.72 7.16 6.22
C PHE A 52 8.75 6.33 7.00
N ALA A 53 9.33 6.91 8.05
CA ALA A 53 10.23 6.18 8.96
C ALA A 53 9.53 4.98 9.62
N THR A 54 8.24 5.11 9.96
CA THR A 54 7.43 4.01 10.49
C THR A 54 7.27 2.88 9.46
N GLU A 55 7.08 3.20 8.18
CA GLU A 55 7.02 2.17 7.12
C GLU A 55 8.35 1.41 6.97
N LEU A 56 9.47 2.12 7.03
CA LEU A 56 10.79 1.48 7.02
C LEU A 56 11.00 0.58 8.25
N GLY A 57 10.59 1.06 9.43
CA GLY A 57 10.61 0.30 10.68
C GLY A 57 9.68 -0.93 10.64
N HIS A 58 8.51 -0.81 10.03
CA HIS A 58 7.57 -1.92 9.87
C HIS A 58 8.20 -3.09 9.10
N TRP A 59 8.94 -2.81 8.02
CA TRP A 59 9.71 -3.82 7.29
C TRP A 59 10.71 -4.57 8.19
N GLN A 60 11.38 -3.84 9.07
CA GLN A 60 12.34 -4.43 10.00
C GLN A 60 11.66 -5.31 11.06
N MET A 61 10.47 -4.91 11.50
CA MET A 61 9.74 -5.62 12.56
C MET A 61 8.96 -6.83 12.06
N ARG A 62 8.40 -6.75 10.84
CA ARG A 62 7.47 -7.74 10.30
C ARG A 62 8.07 -8.65 9.22
N GLY A 63 9.17 -8.25 8.59
CA GLY A 63 9.75 -8.96 7.44
C GLY A 63 8.98 -8.73 6.12
N PHE A 64 7.89 -7.96 6.15
CA PHE A 64 7.11 -7.52 5.00
C PHE A 64 6.64 -6.08 5.22
N GLY A 65 6.12 -5.41 4.20
CA GLY A 65 5.63 -4.03 4.34
C GLY A 65 5.14 -3.40 3.05
N MET A 66 4.92 -2.08 3.11
CA MET A 66 4.60 -1.28 1.92
C MET A 66 5.82 -1.24 1.01
N CYS A 67 5.60 -1.42 -0.29
CA CYS A 67 6.61 -1.31 -1.34
C CYS A 67 6.45 -0.03 -2.12
N SER A 68 7.56 0.53 -2.58
CA SER A 68 7.56 1.56 -3.62
C SER A 68 7.24 0.92 -4.97
N VAL A 69 6.33 1.54 -5.71
CA VAL A 69 5.89 1.10 -7.04
C VAL A 69 6.55 1.97 -8.10
N ILE A 70 7.35 1.34 -8.95
CA ILE A 70 8.06 2.01 -10.05
C ILE A 70 7.40 1.60 -11.36
N GLU A 71 7.03 2.56 -12.19
CA GLU A 71 6.57 2.31 -13.55
C GLU A 71 7.75 2.02 -14.46
N LYS A 72 7.78 0.84 -15.11
CA LYS A 72 8.91 0.42 -15.96
C LYS A 72 9.13 1.34 -17.15
N ALA A 73 8.06 1.86 -17.75
CA ALA A 73 8.13 2.70 -18.93
C ALA A 73 8.82 4.05 -18.68
N SER A 74 8.61 4.65 -17.52
CA SER A 74 9.18 5.96 -17.15
C SER A 74 10.34 5.89 -16.17
N GLY A 75 10.51 4.76 -15.47
CA GLY A 75 11.45 4.62 -14.36
C GLY A 75 11.04 5.42 -13.11
N GLN A 76 9.85 5.99 -13.07
CA GLN A 76 9.41 6.87 -11.99
C GLN A 76 8.73 6.10 -10.86
N LEU A 77 8.93 6.59 -9.63
CA LEU A 77 8.16 6.20 -8.46
C LEU A 77 6.75 6.78 -8.58
N ILE A 78 5.76 5.91 -8.78
CA ILE A 78 4.37 6.30 -9.06
C ILE A 78 3.40 6.01 -7.92
N GLY A 79 3.89 5.48 -6.82
CA GLY A 79 3.02 5.14 -5.70
C GLY A 79 3.63 4.08 -4.80
N ARG A 80 2.77 3.47 -4.02
CA ARG A 80 3.13 2.37 -3.12
C ARG A 80 2.02 1.33 -3.06
N CYS A 81 2.40 0.07 -2.91
CA CYS A 81 1.48 -1.05 -2.72
C CYS A 81 2.18 -2.12 -1.89
N GLY A 82 1.50 -2.69 -0.91
CA GLY A 82 2.12 -3.69 -0.05
C GLY A 82 1.28 -4.03 1.15
N LEU A 83 1.91 -4.66 2.14
CA LEU A 83 1.22 -5.07 3.34
C LEU A 83 1.49 -4.12 4.51
N TRP A 84 0.45 -3.90 5.32
CA TRP A 84 0.50 -3.10 6.52
C TRP A 84 -0.12 -3.87 7.69
N TYR A 85 0.63 -4.01 8.78
CA TYR A 85 0.17 -4.73 9.96
C TYR A 85 0.81 -4.19 11.24
N PRO A 86 0.51 -2.94 11.61
CA PRO A 86 1.01 -2.35 12.85
C PRO A 86 0.24 -2.89 14.05
N GLY A 87 0.69 -2.51 15.25
CA GLY A 87 -0.04 -2.80 16.49
C GLY A 87 -1.47 -2.25 16.44
N GLY A 88 -2.44 -3.08 16.83
CA GLY A 88 -3.86 -2.71 16.84
C GLY A 88 -4.61 -2.95 15.53
N TRP A 89 -3.94 -3.43 14.48
CA TRP A 89 -4.62 -3.90 13.26
C TRP A 89 -5.17 -5.30 13.45
N PRO A 90 -6.37 -5.61 12.91
CA PRO A 90 -6.99 -6.93 13.09
C PRO A 90 -6.23 -8.04 12.35
N GLU A 91 -5.78 -7.76 11.13
CA GLU A 91 -5.10 -8.71 10.25
C GLU A 91 -4.14 -7.97 9.31
N PRO A 92 -3.22 -8.67 8.60
CA PRO A 92 -2.41 -8.07 7.55
C PRO A 92 -3.29 -7.42 6.47
N GLU A 93 -3.08 -6.13 6.24
CA GLU A 93 -3.81 -5.31 5.29
C GLU A 93 -3.02 -5.19 4.00
N LEU A 94 -3.67 -5.46 2.86
CA LEU A 94 -3.19 -5.10 1.53
C LEU A 94 -3.61 -3.67 1.23
N GLY A 95 -2.65 -2.77 1.14
CA GLY A 95 -2.85 -1.35 0.85
C GLY A 95 -2.26 -0.92 -0.49
N TRP A 96 -2.82 0.13 -1.08
CA TRP A 96 -2.33 0.78 -2.30
C TRP A 96 -2.56 2.28 -2.26
N THR A 97 -1.65 3.01 -2.89
CA THR A 97 -1.73 4.45 -3.10
C THR A 97 -1.01 4.79 -4.39
N LEU A 98 -1.65 5.49 -5.31
CA LEU A 98 -0.99 6.04 -6.50
C LEU A 98 -0.77 7.53 -6.35
N TYR A 99 0.40 7.99 -6.76
CA TYR A 99 0.76 9.39 -6.81
C TYR A 99 0.17 10.09 -8.05
N ASP A 100 0.28 11.42 -8.12
CA ASP A 100 -0.31 12.21 -9.18
C ASP A 100 0.08 11.73 -10.59
N GLY A 101 -0.90 11.64 -11.46
CA GLY A 101 -0.74 11.24 -12.86
C GLY A 101 -0.64 9.74 -13.12
N ALA A 102 -0.64 8.90 -12.08
CA ALA A 102 -0.57 7.45 -12.22
C ALA A 102 -1.94 6.75 -12.20
N GLU A 103 -3.01 7.48 -11.87
CA GLU A 103 -4.35 6.90 -11.75
C GLU A 103 -5.01 6.67 -13.10
N GLY A 104 -6.10 5.90 -13.07
CA GLY A 104 -6.94 5.64 -14.25
C GLY A 104 -6.38 4.64 -15.25
N LYS A 105 -5.18 4.10 -14.99
CA LYS A 105 -4.46 3.18 -15.89
C LYS A 105 -4.50 1.72 -15.44
N GLY A 106 -5.23 1.40 -14.36
CA GLY A 106 -5.30 0.06 -13.78
C GLY A 106 -4.07 -0.37 -12.96
N LEU A 107 -3.10 0.52 -12.74
CA LEU A 107 -1.82 0.18 -12.10
C LEU A 107 -1.97 -0.23 -10.63
N ALA A 108 -2.91 0.36 -9.88
CA ALA A 108 -3.18 -0.06 -8.50
C ALA A 108 -3.68 -1.50 -8.43
N THR A 109 -4.60 -1.88 -9.33
CA THR A 109 -5.13 -3.24 -9.41
C THR A 109 -4.03 -4.23 -9.78
N GLU A 110 -3.19 -3.90 -10.77
CA GLU A 110 -2.05 -4.73 -11.19
C GLU A 110 -1.04 -4.94 -10.07
N ALA A 111 -0.64 -3.86 -9.38
CA ALA A 111 0.28 -3.93 -8.24
C ALA A 111 -0.30 -4.79 -7.10
N ALA A 112 -1.58 -4.62 -6.78
CA ALA A 112 -2.23 -5.34 -5.70
C ALA A 112 -2.40 -6.84 -6.00
N ILE A 113 -2.68 -7.23 -7.25
CA ILE A 113 -2.71 -8.64 -7.67
C ILE A 113 -1.34 -9.29 -7.46
N ALA A 114 -0.27 -8.65 -7.96
CA ALA A 114 1.08 -9.17 -7.82
C ALA A 114 1.52 -9.27 -6.34
N MET A 115 1.17 -8.25 -5.54
CA MET A 115 1.51 -8.23 -4.12
C MET A 115 0.76 -9.31 -3.34
N ARG A 116 -0.52 -9.55 -3.65
CA ARG A 116 -1.32 -10.59 -3.00
C ARG A 116 -0.76 -11.98 -3.29
N ALA A 117 -0.41 -12.26 -4.55
CA ALA A 117 0.22 -13.52 -4.94
C ALA A 117 1.59 -13.70 -4.26
N HIS A 118 2.41 -12.64 -4.20
CA HIS A 118 3.70 -12.66 -3.51
C HIS A 118 3.53 -12.90 -2.00
N ALA A 119 2.55 -12.25 -1.37
CA ALA A 119 2.28 -12.43 0.05
C ALA A 119 1.91 -13.88 0.39
N ALA A 120 1.11 -14.53 -0.45
CA ALA A 120 0.73 -15.94 -0.25
C ALA A 120 1.93 -16.88 -0.36
N THR A 121 2.77 -16.70 -1.38
CA THR A 121 3.85 -17.63 -1.70
C THR A 121 5.13 -17.38 -0.92
N ALA A 122 5.55 -16.12 -0.80
CA ALA A 122 6.83 -15.74 -0.18
C ALA A 122 6.73 -15.46 1.32
N TRP A 123 5.59 -14.93 1.78
CA TRP A 123 5.39 -14.58 3.20
C TRP A 123 4.41 -15.49 3.94
N ASN A 124 3.86 -16.50 3.25
CA ASN A 124 2.87 -17.43 3.82
C ASN A 124 1.63 -16.70 4.41
N LEU A 125 1.17 -15.68 3.71
CA LEU A 125 0.00 -14.86 4.05
C LEU A 125 -1.06 -14.97 2.95
N PRO A 126 -1.75 -16.12 2.82
CA PRO A 126 -2.71 -16.34 1.73
C PRO A 126 -4.06 -15.64 1.94
N GLN A 127 -4.28 -15.07 3.11
CA GLN A 127 -5.52 -14.39 3.47
C GLN A 127 -5.21 -12.97 3.90
N LEU A 128 -5.80 -11.98 3.22
CA LEU A 128 -5.59 -10.56 3.46
C LEU A 128 -6.92 -9.83 3.55
N ILE A 129 -6.87 -8.68 4.21
CA ILE A 129 -7.94 -7.69 4.19
C ILE A 129 -7.44 -6.39 3.54
N SER A 130 -8.36 -5.50 3.15
CA SER A 130 -8.07 -4.07 2.94
C SER A 130 -8.96 -3.25 3.86
N ILE A 131 -8.39 -2.22 4.47
CA ILE A 131 -9.12 -1.30 5.36
C ILE A 131 -9.30 0.02 4.60
N ILE A 132 -10.53 0.29 4.18
CA ILE A 132 -10.84 1.42 3.30
C ILE A 132 -11.68 2.45 4.07
N ALA A 133 -11.17 3.69 4.14
CA ALA A 133 -11.88 4.79 4.78
C ALA A 133 -13.25 5.03 4.12
N LEU A 134 -14.24 5.38 4.93
CA LEU A 134 -15.59 5.68 4.43
C LEU A 134 -15.53 6.79 3.37
N GLY A 135 -16.22 6.57 2.25
CA GLY A 135 -16.25 7.51 1.14
C GLY A 135 -15.06 7.44 0.18
N ASN A 136 -14.07 6.56 0.41
CA ASN A 136 -12.99 6.32 -0.54
C ASN A 136 -13.43 5.37 -1.67
N THR A 137 -14.36 5.84 -2.50
CA THR A 137 -14.96 5.06 -3.59
C THR A 137 -13.95 4.56 -4.62
N ARG A 138 -12.81 5.26 -4.78
CA ARG A 138 -11.74 4.82 -5.69
C ARG A 138 -11.09 3.53 -5.18
N SER A 139 -10.77 3.46 -3.87
CA SER A 139 -10.21 2.25 -3.27
C SER A 139 -11.24 1.12 -3.20
N GLU A 140 -12.52 1.42 -2.93
CA GLU A 140 -13.60 0.42 -2.98
C GLU A 140 -13.74 -0.20 -4.38
N ALA A 141 -13.59 0.61 -5.45
CA ALA A 141 -13.60 0.11 -6.82
C ALA A 141 -12.40 -0.80 -7.12
N VAL A 142 -11.22 -0.51 -6.57
CA VAL A 142 -10.04 -1.41 -6.68
C VAL A 142 -10.30 -2.70 -5.92
N ALA A 143 -10.77 -2.64 -4.66
CA ALA A 143 -11.09 -3.83 -3.86
C ALA A 143 -12.09 -4.74 -4.58
N THR A 144 -13.14 -4.17 -5.18
CA THR A 144 -14.14 -4.91 -5.98
C THR A 144 -13.50 -5.61 -7.18
N ARG A 145 -12.61 -4.93 -7.93
CA ARG A 145 -11.90 -5.54 -9.07
C ARG A 145 -10.96 -6.68 -8.63
N LEU A 146 -10.45 -6.61 -7.40
CA LEU A 146 -9.63 -7.66 -6.79
C LEU A 146 -10.47 -8.84 -6.27
N GLY A 147 -11.80 -8.78 -6.39
CA GLY A 147 -12.73 -9.79 -5.88
C GLY A 147 -12.92 -9.74 -4.37
N ALA A 148 -12.50 -8.65 -3.71
CA ALA A 148 -12.71 -8.50 -2.28
C ALA A 148 -14.19 -8.22 -1.97
N ALA A 149 -14.69 -8.79 -0.86
CA ALA A 149 -16.03 -8.61 -0.37
C ALA A 149 -16.04 -7.72 0.88
N LEU A 150 -17.02 -6.83 0.96
CA LEU A 150 -17.26 -6.04 2.17
C LEU A 150 -17.62 -6.99 3.33
N GLU A 151 -16.89 -6.90 4.43
CA GLU A 151 -17.05 -7.78 5.58
C GLU A 151 -17.69 -7.08 6.79
N SER A 152 -17.14 -5.95 7.20
CA SER A 152 -17.61 -5.24 8.40
C SER A 152 -17.17 -3.79 8.43
N ASP A 153 -17.81 -3.00 9.27
CA ASP A 153 -17.29 -1.70 9.69
C ASP A 153 -16.14 -1.90 10.69
N TRP A 154 -15.23 -0.94 10.72
CA TRP A 154 -14.08 -0.94 11.62
C TRP A 154 -13.71 0.47 12.03
N THR A 155 -13.23 0.61 13.26
CA THR A 155 -12.69 1.88 13.77
C THR A 155 -11.24 1.68 14.14
N SER A 156 -10.36 2.51 13.59
CA SER A 156 -8.93 2.47 13.90
C SER A 156 -8.64 2.82 15.35
N PRO A 157 -7.48 2.44 15.91
CA PRO A 157 -7.06 2.90 17.24
C PRO A 157 -7.05 4.44 17.40
N ALA A 158 -6.90 5.18 16.30
CA ALA A 158 -6.98 6.64 16.27
C ALA A 158 -8.40 7.19 16.05
N GLY A 159 -9.44 6.34 16.06
CA GLY A 159 -10.85 6.72 15.93
C GLY A 159 -11.32 6.97 14.49
N ARG A 160 -10.54 6.62 13.46
CA ARG A 160 -10.97 6.77 12.05
C ARG A 160 -11.92 5.66 11.65
N GLN A 161 -13.03 6.05 11.03
CA GLN A 161 -14.04 5.11 10.52
C GLN A 161 -13.62 4.56 9.16
N ALA A 162 -13.70 3.25 9.01
CA ALA A 162 -13.35 2.53 7.81
C ALA A 162 -14.19 1.25 7.66
N ARG A 163 -13.98 0.55 6.57
CA ARG A 163 -14.58 -0.75 6.29
C ARG A 163 -13.51 -1.77 5.97
N ILE A 164 -13.71 -2.99 6.48
CA ILE A 164 -12.88 -4.16 6.15
C ILE A 164 -13.44 -4.81 4.89
N TRP A 165 -12.56 -5.00 3.92
CA TRP A 165 -12.81 -5.74 2.69
C TRP A 165 -11.96 -7.00 2.71
N ARG A 166 -12.58 -8.18 2.69
CA ARG A 166 -11.91 -9.49 2.69
C ARG A 166 -11.53 -9.89 1.28
N HIS A 167 -10.24 -10.12 1.02
CA HIS A 167 -9.78 -10.66 -0.26
C HIS A 167 -10.06 -12.15 -0.37
N PRO A 168 -10.25 -12.67 -1.62
CA PRO A 168 -10.22 -14.11 -1.86
C PRO A 168 -8.91 -14.71 -1.36
N ARG A 169 -8.99 -15.94 -0.85
CA ARG A 169 -7.80 -16.67 -0.44
C ARG A 169 -6.96 -17.04 -1.66
N GLU A 170 -5.68 -16.70 -1.64
CA GLU A 170 -4.72 -17.14 -2.66
C GLU A 170 -4.34 -18.60 -2.43
N ALA A 171 -4.05 -19.31 -3.54
CA ALA A 171 -3.39 -20.60 -3.47
C ALA A 171 -1.94 -20.39 -3.00
N ALA A 172 -1.49 -21.25 -2.08
CA ALA A 172 -0.12 -21.23 -1.59
C ALA A 172 0.83 -21.93 -2.59
#